data_40da458c2707f36a6a359db1dbc84fc1
#
_entry.id   40da458c2707f36a6a359db1dbc84fc1
#
_cell.length_a   1.000
_cell.length_b   1.000
_cell.length_c   1.000
_cell.angle_alpha   90.00
_cell.angle_beta   90.00
_cell.angle_gamma   90.00
#
_symmetry.space_group_name_H-M   'P 1'
#
loop_
_entity.id
_entity.type
_entity.pdbx_description
1 polymer ?
#
loop_
_entity_poly.entity_id
_entity_poly.type
_entity_poly.pdbx_seq_one_letter_code
_entity_poly.pdbx_strand_id
1 'polypeptide(L)'
;MAFEMPRYKAPDFGLDIFRNAPDAAMAPAERDGIVPEGYHSTSMFPEYFKIKGRWLLAEESRMDSCVVYRPESNRLDVVEARNIKKGDLILLGRTEHGEEGIYVHAKGFACSGDALEDAFVFRQGRSRETSYSKDYDQLTELLRYEKQYGKVVWVMGPAFAFDRDARRAMQAIVENGYVHGLMAGNALATHDLEGAYLHTALGQDIYTQKSMPNGHYNHLDVLNLVRRSGSIPAFVEEYRLDNGIMVSCVRNNVPFVLAGSIRDDGPLPEVIGDVYQAANAMRDMVRGATTVICLATMLHTIATGNMTPSFRVQKDGSIRPVYFYAVDSDEFVVNKLLDRGSLSATTIVANVHDFITRLARGLGVM
;
A
#
# COMPACT_ATOMS: atom_id res chain seq x y z
N MET A 1 -6.29 21.80 -11.48
CA MET A 1 -7.43 21.12 -12.17
C MET A 1 -8.05 20.16 -11.18
N ALA A 2 -9.37 20.09 -11.11
CA ALA A 2 -10.03 19.12 -10.22
C ALA A 2 -9.65 17.69 -10.62
N PHE A 3 -9.55 16.81 -9.63
CA PHE A 3 -9.26 15.41 -9.88
C PHE A 3 -10.45 14.74 -10.60
N GLU A 4 -10.15 14.05 -11.71
CA GLU A 4 -11.14 13.24 -12.45
C GLU A 4 -10.78 11.76 -12.35
N MET A 5 -11.76 10.96 -11.90
CA MET A 5 -11.58 9.51 -11.79
C MET A 5 -11.59 8.86 -13.17
N PRO A 6 -10.57 8.08 -13.55
CA PRO A 6 -10.55 7.32 -14.80
C PRO A 6 -11.75 6.35 -14.86
N ARG A 7 -12.38 6.27 -16.02
CA ARG A 7 -13.49 5.33 -16.24
C ARG A 7 -12.97 3.97 -16.69
N TYR A 8 -13.46 2.95 -16.03
CA TYR A 8 -13.19 1.57 -16.45
C TYR A 8 -14.07 1.20 -17.65
N LYS A 9 -13.44 0.66 -18.67
CA LYS A 9 -14.15 0.09 -19.85
C LYS A 9 -14.16 -1.43 -19.72
N ALA A 10 -15.30 -1.98 -19.36
CA ALA A 10 -15.47 -3.44 -19.26
C ALA A 10 -15.30 -4.13 -20.63
N PRO A 11 -14.87 -5.40 -20.65
CA PRO A 11 -14.84 -6.20 -21.86
C PRO A 11 -16.25 -6.40 -22.45
N ASP A 12 -16.35 -6.45 -23.77
CA ASP A 12 -17.59 -6.85 -24.43
C ASP A 12 -17.67 -8.37 -24.55
N PHE A 13 -18.26 -9.01 -23.56
CA PHE A 13 -18.45 -10.46 -23.53
C PHE A 13 -19.49 -10.94 -24.56
N GLY A 14 -20.10 -10.06 -25.34
CA GLY A 14 -20.95 -10.37 -26.49
C GLY A 14 -20.18 -10.80 -27.75
N LEU A 15 -18.86 -10.59 -27.78
CA LEU A 15 -18.01 -11.03 -28.89
C LEU A 15 -17.92 -12.55 -28.97
N ASP A 16 -17.79 -13.09 -30.19
CA ASP A 16 -17.79 -14.54 -30.46
C ASP A 16 -16.66 -15.26 -29.72
N ILE A 17 -15.48 -14.64 -29.57
CA ILE A 17 -14.36 -15.21 -28.83
C ILE A 17 -14.72 -15.50 -27.36
N PHE A 18 -15.53 -14.66 -26.73
CA PHE A 18 -15.96 -14.85 -25.34
C PHE A 18 -17.23 -15.74 -25.24
N ARG A 19 -18.15 -15.62 -26.18
CA ARG A 19 -19.34 -16.48 -26.19
C ARG A 19 -18.96 -17.95 -26.33
N ASN A 20 -18.04 -18.26 -27.26
CA ASN A 20 -17.63 -19.62 -27.58
C ASN A 20 -16.51 -20.16 -26.66
N ALA A 21 -15.94 -19.32 -25.77
CA ALA A 21 -14.97 -19.78 -24.82
C ALA A 21 -15.51 -20.89 -23.92
N PRO A 22 -14.73 -21.90 -23.54
CA PRO A 22 -15.14 -22.90 -22.56
C PRO A 22 -15.32 -22.29 -21.17
N ASP A 23 -15.93 -23.01 -20.26
CA ASP A 23 -15.83 -22.69 -18.84
C ASP A 23 -14.41 -22.97 -18.33
N ALA A 24 -13.91 -22.14 -17.42
CA ALA A 24 -12.59 -22.33 -16.82
C ALA A 24 -12.55 -23.61 -15.98
N ALA A 25 -11.51 -24.40 -16.20
CA ALA A 25 -11.29 -25.60 -15.43
C ALA A 25 -10.93 -25.26 -13.97
N MET A 26 -11.23 -26.19 -13.06
CA MET A 26 -10.88 -26.04 -11.65
C MET A 26 -10.58 -27.38 -11.00
N ALA A 27 -9.72 -27.37 -9.98
CA ALA A 27 -9.41 -28.53 -9.16
C ALA A 27 -9.33 -28.19 -7.67
N PRO A 28 -9.67 -29.12 -6.77
CA PRO A 28 -9.55 -28.90 -5.34
C PRO A 28 -8.06 -28.96 -4.92
N ALA A 29 -7.69 -28.11 -3.97
CA ALA A 29 -6.40 -28.21 -3.31
C ALA A 29 -6.31 -29.50 -2.48
N GLU A 30 -5.24 -30.28 -2.65
CA GLU A 30 -5.04 -31.54 -1.95
C GLU A 30 -4.71 -31.36 -0.47
N ARG A 31 -3.98 -30.27 -0.15
CA ARG A 31 -3.51 -29.94 1.21
C ARG A 31 -3.44 -28.42 1.37
N ASP A 32 -3.39 -27.97 2.62
CA ASP A 32 -3.15 -26.57 2.96
C ASP A 32 -1.83 -26.09 2.34
N GLY A 33 -1.85 -24.92 1.71
CA GLY A 33 -0.71 -24.27 1.10
C GLY A 33 -0.20 -24.90 -0.21
N ILE A 34 -0.92 -25.87 -0.79
CA ILE A 34 -0.53 -26.56 -2.03
C ILE A 34 -1.60 -26.28 -3.10
N VAL A 35 -1.17 -25.69 -4.19
CA VAL A 35 -2.01 -25.46 -5.37
C VAL A 35 -1.90 -26.65 -6.34
N PRO A 36 -2.97 -27.00 -7.06
CA PRO A 36 -2.94 -28.07 -8.06
C PRO A 36 -2.05 -27.69 -9.26
N GLU A 37 -1.55 -28.69 -9.96
CA GLU A 37 -0.79 -28.48 -11.20
C GLU A 37 -1.66 -27.75 -12.24
N GLY A 38 -1.06 -26.85 -13.01
CA GLY A 38 -1.75 -26.07 -14.02
C GLY A 38 -2.60 -24.92 -13.49
N TYR A 39 -2.53 -24.58 -12.19
CA TYR A 39 -3.25 -23.45 -11.63
C TYR A 39 -2.94 -22.15 -12.40
N HIS A 40 -3.92 -21.25 -12.43
CA HIS A 40 -3.76 -19.90 -12.96
C HIS A 40 -3.07 -19.01 -11.93
N SER A 41 -1.96 -18.38 -12.33
CA SER A 41 -1.25 -17.38 -11.51
C SER A 41 -1.73 -15.99 -11.87
N THR A 42 -2.21 -15.27 -10.88
CA THR A 42 -2.81 -13.94 -11.07
C THR A 42 -1.79 -12.87 -11.46
N SER A 43 -2.25 -11.93 -12.27
CA SER A 43 -1.53 -10.71 -12.69
C SER A 43 -1.98 -9.48 -11.88
N MET A 44 -1.54 -8.30 -12.30
CA MET A 44 -2.01 -7.03 -11.75
C MET A 44 -3.30 -6.51 -12.44
N PHE A 45 -3.73 -7.12 -13.53
CA PHE A 45 -4.88 -6.64 -14.30
C PHE A 45 -6.21 -7.20 -13.78
N PRO A 46 -7.35 -6.61 -14.14
CA PRO A 46 -8.65 -7.23 -13.94
C PRO A 46 -8.76 -8.56 -14.71
N GLU A 47 -9.10 -9.62 -14.02
CA GLU A 47 -9.17 -10.97 -14.56
C GLU A 47 -10.59 -11.52 -14.47
N TYR A 48 -11.06 -12.08 -15.59
CA TYR A 48 -12.38 -12.65 -15.73
C TYR A 48 -12.28 -14.14 -16.01
N PHE A 49 -13.16 -14.90 -15.35
CA PHE A 49 -13.21 -16.35 -15.47
C PHE A 49 -14.63 -16.77 -15.86
N LYS A 50 -14.75 -17.59 -16.89
CA LYS A 50 -16.05 -18.11 -17.32
C LYS A 50 -16.43 -19.32 -16.47
N ILE A 51 -17.51 -19.21 -15.73
CA ILE A 51 -18.01 -20.26 -14.84
C ILE A 51 -19.51 -20.44 -15.08
N LYS A 52 -19.92 -21.68 -15.41
CA LYS A 52 -21.32 -21.98 -15.73
C LYS A 52 -21.87 -21.04 -16.80
N GLY A 53 -21.08 -20.79 -17.86
CA GLY A 53 -21.44 -19.94 -18.99
C GLY A 53 -21.43 -18.44 -18.72
N ARG A 54 -21.01 -17.97 -17.55
CA ARG A 54 -20.97 -16.55 -17.17
C ARG A 54 -19.54 -16.09 -16.85
N TRP A 55 -19.18 -14.91 -17.31
CA TRP A 55 -17.91 -14.29 -16.97
C TRP A 55 -18.02 -13.61 -15.61
N LEU A 56 -17.19 -14.04 -14.66
CA LEU A 56 -17.08 -13.47 -13.32
C LEU A 56 -15.74 -12.74 -13.19
N LEU A 57 -15.77 -11.55 -12.62
CA LEU A 57 -14.56 -10.78 -12.27
C LEU A 57 -14.00 -11.28 -10.93
N ALA A 58 -12.68 -11.51 -10.87
CA ALA A 58 -11.99 -11.52 -9.60
C ALA A 58 -11.99 -10.08 -9.06
N GLU A 59 -12.71 -9.81 -7.95
CA GLU A 59 -13.00 -8.46 -7.48
C GLU A 59 -11.78 -7.72 -6.89
N GLU A 60 -10.66 -8.39 -6.78
CA GLU A 60 -9.37 -7.80 -6.43
C GLU A 60 -8.26 -8.42 -7.28
N SER A 61 -7.14 -7.72 -7.37
CA SER A 61 -5.91 -8.23 -7.99
C SER A 61 -4.80 -8.38 -6.97
N ARG A 62 -3.93 -9.32 -7.22
CA ARG A 62 -2.64 -9.47 -6.57
C ARG A 62 -1.77 -10.37 -7.42
N MET A 63 -0.56 -9.92 -7.76
CA MET A 63 0.40 -10.75 -8.48
C MET A 63 0.81 -11.98 -7.64
N ASP A 64 1.21 -13.04 -8.33
CA ASP A 64 1.75 -14.26 -7.73
C ASP A 64 0.79 -14.94 -6.74
N SER A 65 -0.49 -14.89 -7.03
CA SER A 65 -1.55 -15.55 -6.26
C SER A 65 -2.31 -16.53 -7.14
N CYS A 66 -3.31 -17.18 -6.60
CA CYS A 66 -4.24 -18.02 -7.33
C CYS A 66 -5.68 -17.59 -7.09
N VAL A 67 -6.60 -18.03 -7.95
CA VAL A 67 -8.00 -17.70 -7.84
C VAL A 67 -8.77 -18.90 -7.33
N VAL A 68 -9.52 -18.69 -6.25
CA VAL A 68 -10.36 -19.70 -5.61
C VAL A 68 -11.82 -19.38 -5.89
N TYR A 69 -12.54 -20.33 -6.49
CA TYR A 69 -13.96 -20.22 -6.67
C TYR A 69 -14.72 -20.65 -5.42
N ARG A 70 -15.64 -19.80 -4.95
CA ARG A 70 -16.54 -20.06 -3.81
C ARG A 70 -17.96 -20.37 -4.33
N PRO A 71 -18.35 -21.65 -4.43
CA PRO A 71 -19.64 -22.03 -5.01
C PRO A 71 -20.86 -21.43 -4.28
N GLU A 72 -20.77 -21.31 -2.95
CA GLU A 72 -21.88 -20.86 -2.09
C GLU A 72 -22.26 -19.39 -2.36
N SER A 73 -21.25 -18.55 -2.64
CA SER A 73 -21.43 -17.12 -2.91
C SER A 73 -21.30 -16.77 -4.38
N ASN A 74 -20.93 -17.71 -5.24
CA ASN A 74 -20.59 -17.52 -6.65
C ASN A 74 -19.54 -16.42 -6.85
N ARG A 75 -18.49 -16.41 -6.02
CA ARG A 75 -17.42 -15.39 -6.00
C ARG A 75 -16.06 -16.00 -6.29
N LEU A 76 -15.15 -15.14 -6.70
CA LEU A 76 -13.75 -15.44 -6.94
C LEU A 76 -12.90 -14.69 -5.91
N ASP A 77 -12.15 -15.44 -5.10
CA ASP A 77 -11.21 -14.90 -4.13
C ASP A 77 -9.78 -15.01 -4.69
N VAL A 78 -8.99 -13.95 -4.57
CA VAL A 78 -7.56 -13.96 -4.89
C VAL A 78 -6.79 -14.27 -3.63
N VAL A 79 -6.11 -15.43 -3.61
CA VAL A 79 -5.50 -15.98 -2.40
C VAL A 79 -4.04 -16.38 -2.67
N GLU A 80 -3.15 -15.99 -1.77
CA GLU A 80 -1.77 -16.46 -1.82
C GLU A 80 -1.68 -17.96 -1.56
N ALA A 81 -0.81 -18.67 -2.29
CA ALA A 81 -0.67 -20.12 -2.18
C ALA A 81 -0.54 -20.62 -0.74
N ARG A 82 0.23 -19.91 0.11
CA ARG A 82 0.41 -20.26 1.54
C ARG A 82 -0.89 -20.24 2.37
N ASN A 83 -1.89 -19.51 1.92
CA ASN A 83 -3.17 -19.33 2.63
C ASN A 83 -4.29 -20.26 2.09
N ILE A 84 -4.03 -21.02 1.03
CA ILE A 84 -4.96 -22.00 0.47
C ILE A 84 -5.27 -23.07 1.50
N LYS A 85 -6.52 -23.51 1.53
CA LYS A 85 -6.99 -24.58 2.38
C LYS A 85 -7.31 -25.83 1.56
N LYS A 86 -7.11 -27.00 2.17
CA LYS A 86 -7.50 -28.28 1.56
C LYS A 86 -8.98 -28.20 1.13
N GLY A 87 -9.23 -28.57 -0.13
CA GLY A 87 -10.57 -28.56 -0.72
C GLY A 87 -10.97 -27.24 -1.38
N ASP A 88 -10.19 -26.15 -1.26
CA ASP A 88 -10.42 -24.92 -2.02
C ASP A 88 -10.40 -25.23 -3.52
N LEU A 89 -11.44 -24.78 -4.26
CA LEU A 89 -11.54 -24.97 -5.71
C LEU A 89 -10.73 -23.91 -6.44
N ILE A 90 -9.59 -24.31 -7.00
CA ILE A 90 -8.62 -23.40 -7.63
C ILE A 90 -8.78 -23.43 -9.14
N LEU A 91 -8.84 -22.26 -9.78
CA LEU A 91 -8.94 -22.10 -11.22
C LEU A 91 -7.65 -22.54 -11.92
N LEU A 92 -7.81 -23.28 -13.00
CA LEU A 92 -6.72 -23.83 -13.79
C LEU A 92 -6.71 -23.19 -15.19
N GLY A 93 -5.53 -23.02 -15.77
CA GLY A 93 -5.31 -22.51 -17.11
C GLY A 93 -4.10 -21.58 -17.17
N ARG A 94 -3.53 -21.45 -18.37
CA ARG A 94 -2.34 -20.63 -18.62
C ARG A 94 -2.45 -19.72 -19.83
N THR A 95 -3.61 -19.74 -20.48
CA THR A 95 -3.96 -18.80 -21.55
C THR A 95 -4.78 -17.64 -20.97
N GLU A 96 -4.71 -16.47 -21.57
CA GLU A 96 -5.20 -15.22 -20.98
C GLU A 96 -6.16 -14.45 -21.91
N HIS A 97 -6.55 -15.06 -23.06
CA HIS A 97 -7.36 -14.38 -24.07
C HIS A 97 -8.73 -15.05 -24.33
N GLY A 98 -9.14 -15.94 -23.44
CA GLY A 98 -10.43 -16.63 -23.48
C GLY A 98 -10.36 -18.11 -23.84
N GLU A 99 -9.22 -18.63 -24.29
CA GLU A 99 -9.06 -19.99 -24.81
C GLU A 99 -9.41 -21.07 -23.78
N GLU A 100 -9.08 -20.83 -22.51
CA GLU A 100 -9.38 -21.71 -21.37
C GLU A 100 -10.44 -21.12 -20.42
N GLY A 101 -11.25 -20.18 -20.93
CA GLY A 101 -12.26 -19.51 -20.10
C GLY A 101 -11.67 -18.50 -19.12
N ILE A 102 -10.45 -18.02 -19.37
CA ILE A 102 -9.72 -17.01 -18.60
C ILE A 102 -9.42 -15.83 -19.50
N TYR A 103 -9.75 -14.61 -19.05
CA TYR A 103 -9.46 -13.38 -19.77
C TYR A 103 -8.82 -12.33 -18.85
N VAL A 104 -7.59 -11.94 -19.19
CA VAL A 104 -6.85 -10.87 -18.50
C VAL A 104 -7.05 -9.55 -19.26
N HIS A 105 -7.70 -8.58 -18.61
CA HIS A 105 -8.11 -7.32 -19.24
C HIS A 105 -7.11 -6.18 -19.01
N ALA A 106 -6.02 -6.18 -19.78
CA ALA A 106 -4.93 -5.21 -19.62
C ALA A 106 -5.30 -3.75 -19.99
N LYS A 107 -6.36 -3.54 -20.80
CA LYS A 107 -6.72 -2.21 -21.34
C LYS A 107 -7.96 -1.59 -20.69
N GLY A 108 -8.40 -2.08 -19.54
CA GLY A 108 -9.63 -1.64 -18.88
C GLY A 108 -9.58 -0.18 -18.40
N PHE A 109 -8.42 0.30 -18.03
CA PHE A 109 -8.16 1.68 -17.60
C PHE A 109 -7.35 2.46 -18.65
N ALA A 110 -7.66 2.32 -19.93
CA ALA A 110 -7.03 3.13 -20.96
C ALA A 110 -7.21 4.61 -20.60
N CYS A 111 -6.12 5.31 -20.35
CA CYS A 111 -6.13 6.74 -20.11
C CYS A 111 -6.82 7.43 -21.28
N SER A 112 -7.79 8.28 -21.00
CA SER A 112 -8.33 9.24 -21.94
C SER A 112 -7.31 10.36 -22.14
N GLY A 113 -6.36 10.11 -22.94
CA GLY A 113 -5.27 10.98 -23.34
C GLY A 113 -4.25 10.07 -23.98
N ASP A 114 -4.23 10.08 -25.29
CA ASP A 114 -3.12 9.56 -26.04
C ASP A 114 -1.85 10.07 -25.36
N ALA A 115 -1.23 9.24 -24.53
CA ALA A 115 0.21 9.25 -24.47
C ALA A 115 0.61 8.79 -25.88
N LEU A 116 0.37 9.66 -26.84
CA LEU A 116 1.05 9.67 -28.09
C LEU A 116 2.51 9.43 -27.72
N GLU A 117 3.03 8.39 -28.28
CA GLU A 117 4.45 8.22 -28.50
C GLU A 117 4.99 9.59 -28.84
N ASP A 118 5.39 10.35 -27.82
CA ASP A 118 6.18 11.54 -28.02
C ASP A 118 7.46 11.03 -28.64
N ALA A 119 7.54 11.14 -29.97
CA ALA A 119 8.66 10.71 -30.78
C ALA A 119 9.98 11.37 -30.34
N PHE A 120 9.93 12.19 -29.28
CA PHE A 120 11.04 12.96 -28.73
C PHE A 120 11.10 12.86 -27.20
N VAL A 121 11.27 11.65 -26.68
CA VAL A 121 11.52 11.46 -25.24
C VAL A 121 13.01 11.45 -24.99
N PHE A 122 13.58 12.57 -24.54
CA PHE A 122 14.98 12.64 -24.12
C PHE A 122 15.28 11.78 -22.88
N ARG A 123 14.26 11.39 -22.11
CA ARG A 123 14.40 10.60 -20.89
C ARG A 123 13.32 9.54 -20.81
N GLN A 124 13.71 8.28 -20.75
CA GLN A 124 12.81 7.14 -20.56
C GLN A 124 12.50 6.85 -19.09
N GLY A 125 13.14 7.55 -18.15
CA GLY A 125 12.95 7.36 -16.71
C GLY A 125 12.95 8.67 -15.94
N ARG A 126 12.34 8.69 -14.77
CA ARG A 126 12.35 9.82 -13.84
C ARG A 126 13.63 9.78 -13.02
N SER A 127 14.27 10.93 -12.83
CA SER A 127 15.48 11.11 -12.05
C SER A 127 15.33 12.28 -11.09
N ARG A 128 16.36 12.51 -10.25
CA ARG A 128 16.39 13.67 -9.33
C ARG A 128 16.28 15.03 -10.04
N GLU A 129 16.67 15.10 -11.31
CA GLU A 129 16.56 16.32 -12.11
C GLU A 129 15.18 16.50 -12.76
N THR A 130 14.28 15.50 -12.65
CA THR A 130 12.93 15.59 -13.19
C THR A 130 12.08 16.53 -12.32
N SER A 131 11.29 17.39 -12.97
CA SER A 131 10.32 18.23 -12.22
C SER A 131 9.12 17.43 -11.82
N TYR A 132 8.82 17.42 -10.51
CA TYR A 132 7.68 16.74 -9.93
C TYR A 132 6.51 17.68 -9.54
N SER A 133 6.55 18.96 -9.97
CA SER A 133 5.53 19.93 -9.58
C SER A 133 4.11 19.47 -9.93
N LYS A 134 3.93 18.95 -11.15
CA LYS A 134 2.66 18.39 -11.60
C LYS A 134 2.21 17.19 -10.75
N ASP A 135 3.15 16.32 -10.37
CA ASP A 135 2.83 15.15 -9.53
C ASP A 135 2.39 15.56 -8.12
N TYR A 136 3.00 16.58 -7.54
CA TYR A 136 2.57 17.15 -6.25
C TYR A 136 1.17 17.73 -6.31
N ASP A 137 0.87 18.49 -7.37
CA ASP A 137 -0.45 19.09 -7.55
C ASP A 137 -1.51 18.00 -7.76
N GLN A 138 -1.22 17.00 -8.59
CA GLN A 138 -2.11 15.85 -8.81
C GLN A 138 -2.35 15.06 -7.54
N LEU A 139 -1.31 14.76 -6.76
CA LEU A 139 -1.43 14.07 -5.49
C LEU A 139 -2.24 14.88 -4.47
N THR A 140 -2.03 16.18 -4.42
CA THR A 140 -2.78 17.08 -3.53
C THR A 140 -4.28 17.04 -3.85
N GLU A 141 -4.65 17.16 -5.13
CA GLU A 141 -6.05 17.07 -5.58
C GLU A 141 -6.64 15.68 -5.35
N LEU A 142 -5.86 14.61 -5.63
CA LEU A 142 -6.26 13.24 -5.32
C LEU A 142 -6.55 13.07 -3.83
N LEU A 143 -5.67 13.52 -2.95
CA LEU A 143 -5.85 13.39 -1.49
C LEU A 143 -7.08 14.17 -0.98
N ARG A 144 -7.37 15.35 -1.54
CA ARG A 144 -8.61 16.09 -1.23
C ARG A 144 -9.86 15.29 -1.58
N TYR A 145 -9.84 14.61 -2.73
CA TYR A 145 -10.91 13.70 -3.13
C TYR A 145 -10.99 12.48 -2.22
N GLU A 146 -9.84 11.82 -1.97
CA GLU A 146 -9.76 10.59 -1.19
C GLU A 146 -10.11 10.75 0.28
N LYS A 147 -9.93 11.94 0.84
CA LYS A 147 -10.37 12.26 2.21
C LYS A 147 -11.86 11.99 2.42
N GLN A 148 -12.69 12.17 1.39
CA GLN A 148 -14.14 12.01 1.47
C GLN A 148 -14.63 10.68 0.89
N TYR A 149 -13.97 10.18 -0.16
CA TYR A 149 -14.48 9.08 -1.00
C TYR A 149 -13.58 7.85 -1.04
N GLY A 150 -12.44 7.90 -0.36
CA GLY A 150 -11.45 6.86 -0.45
C GLY A 150 -10.95 6.32 0.88
N LYS A 151 -9.92 5.49 0.78
CA LYS A 151 -9.12 4.99 1.90
C LYS A 151 -7.65 5.14 1.56
N VAL A 152 -6.98 6.10 2.19
CA VAL A 152 -5.54 6.36 2.00
C VAL A 152 -4.73 5.62 3.06
N VAL A 153 -3.83 4.75 2.62
CA VAL A 153 -2.90 4.02 3.49
C VAL A 153 -1.49 4.55 3.27
N TRP A 154 -0.82 4.90 4.36
CA TRP A 154 0.55 5.39 4.36
C TRP A 154 1.50 4.32 4.85
N VAL A 155 2.63 4.17 4.15
CA VAL A 155 3.71 3.24 4.49
C VAL A 155 4.97 4.03 4.73
N MET A 156 5.48 4.04 5.95
CA MET A 156 6.51 4.99 6.34
C MET A 156 7.73 4.32 6.95
N GLY A 157 8.91 4.76 6.51
CA GLY A 157 10.18 4.44 7.14
C GLY A 157 10.52 5.35 8.31
N PRO A 158 11.55 5.04 9.09
CA PRO A 158 11.92 5.78 10.30
C PRO A 158 12.47 7.19 10.06
N ALA A 159 12.81 7.55 8.81
CA ALA A 159 13.40 8.85 8.48
C ALA A 159 12.58 10.04 8.98
N PHE A 160 11.26 9.91 9.01
CA PHE A 160 10.34 10.94 9.47
C PHE A 160 10.51 11.29 10.97
N ALA A 161 10.93 10.32 11.77
CA ALA A 161 11.12 10.54 13.20
C ALA A 161 12.33 11.43 13.52
N PHE A 162 13.26 11.58 12.57
CA PHE A 162 14.52 12.28 12.78
C PHE A 162 14.46 13.79 12.49
N ASP A 163 13.33 14.28 11.99
CA ASP A 163 13.16 15.69 11.68
C ASP A 163 11.85 16.24 12.27
N ARG A 164 11.97 17.33 13.03
CA ARG A 164 10.85 17.96 13.74
C ARG A 164 9.75 18.45 12.79
N ASP A 165 10.15 19.08 11.70
CA ASP A 165 9.20 19.74 10.80
C ASP A 165 8.48 18.69 9.92
N ALA A 166 9.15 17.62 9.52
CA ALA A 166 8.53 16.48 8.85
C ALA A 166 7.54 15.73 9.77
N ARG A 167 7.88 15.53 11.05
CA ARG A 167 6.97 14.96 12.05
C ARG A 167 5.71 15.81 12.20
N ARG A 168 5.86 17.15 12.32
CA ARG A 168 4.74 18.09 12.43
C ARG A 168 3.87 18.10 11.18
N ALA A 169 4.48 18.07 10.00
CA ALA A 169 3.76 18.00 8.74
C ALA A 169 2.91 16.72 8.66
N MET A 170 3.49 15.56 9.01
CA MET A 170 2.75 14.29 9.00
C MET A 170 1.67 14.27 10.09
N GLN A 171 1.95 14.76 11.29
CA GLN A 171 0.96 14.94 12.35
C GLN A 171 -0.25 15.74 11.84
N ALA A 172 -0.03 16.89 11.21
CA ALA A 172 -1.10 17.72 10.65
C ALA A 172 -1.91 16.99 9.57
N ILE A 173 -1.26 16.20 8.72
CA ILE A 173 -1.92 15.36 7.70
C ILE A 173 -2.83 14.30 8.36
N VAL A 174 -2.36 13.65 9.44
CA VAL A 174 -3.16 12.69 10.22
C VAL A 174 -4.37 13.38 10.87
N GLU A 175 -4.13 14.47 11.60
CA GLU A 175 -5.16 15.22 12.33
C GLU A 175 -6.24 15.82 11.43
N ASN A 176 -5.90 16.08 10.18
CA ASN A 176 -6.85 16.59 9.19
C ASN A 176 -7.52 15.49 8.35
N GLY A 177 -7.40 14.20 8.73
CA GLY A 177 -8.15 13.10 8.14
C GLY A 177 -7.69 12.66 6.74
N TYR A 178 -6.41 12.85 6.41
CA TYR A 178 -5.80 12.36 5.17
C TYR A 178 -5.10 11.00 5.34
N VAL A 179 -5.17 10.40 6.53
CA VAL A 179 -4.60 9.09 6.84
C VAL A 179 -5.70 8.17 7.34
N HIS A 180 -5.98 7.11 6.61
CA HIS A 180 -6.99 6.10 6.98
C HIS A 180 -6.36 4.81 7.48
N GLY A 181 -5.05 4.68 7.37
CA GLY A 181 -4.24 3.59 7.91
C GLY A 181 -2.75 3.89 7.77
N LEU A 182 -1.97 3.43 8.74
CA LEU A 182 -0.52 3.57 8.76
C LEU A 182 0.12 2.19 8.81
N MET A 183 1.10 1.94 7.95
CA MET A 183 1.97 0.77 8.02
C MET A 183 3.42 1.20 8.20
N ALA A 184 4.10 0.61 9.15
CA ALA A 184 5.50 0.93 9.46
C ALA A 184 6.22 -0.26 10.11
N GLY A 185 7.49 -0.08 10.38
CA GLY A 185 8.27 -0.96 11.25
C GLY A 185 8.34 -0.45 12.67
N ASN A 186 8.87 -1.27 13.57
CA ASN A 186 9.16 -0.90 14.96
C ASN A 186 9.98 0.41 15.07
N ALA A 187 10.95 0.61 14.16
CA ALA A 187 11.85 1.76 14.22
C ALA A 187 11.14 3.11 14.06
N LEU A 188 10.15 3.23 13.14
CA LEU A 188 9.37 4.46 13.02
C LEU A 188 8.66 4.78 14.33
N ALA A 189 7.90 3.82 14.84
CA ALA A 189 7.09 4.02 16.04
C ALA A 189 7.95 4.32 17.27
N THR A 190 9.05 3.58 17.46
CA THR A 190 9.99 3.80 18.58
C THR A 190 10.58 5.20 18.56
N HIS A 191 11.14 5.64 17.43
CA HIS A 191 11.80 6.95 17.34
C HIS A 191 10.81 8.12 17.31
N ASP A 192 9.60 7.91 16.78
CA ASP A 192 8.56 8.93 16.87
C ASP A 192 8.08 9.14 18.31
N LEU A 193 7.92 8.05 19.09
CA LEU A 193 7.60 8.12 20.52
C LEU A 193 8.77 8.68 21.35
N GLU A 194 10.02 8.37 20.97
CA GLU A 194 11.23 9.00 21.55
C GLU A 194 11.18 10.51 21.30
N GLY A 195 10.87 10.92 20.08
CA GLY A 195 10.71 12.34 19.73
C GLY A 195 9.58 13.03 20.48
N ALA A 196 8.48 12.33 20.74
CA ALA A 196 7.34 12.85 21.48
C ALA A 196 7.65 13.05 22.97
N TYR A 197 8.40 12.13 23.58
CA TYR A 197 8.67 12.10 25.02
C TYR A 197 9.96 12.79 25.42
N LEU A 198 11.06 12.57 24.67
CA LEU A 198 12.41 13.04 25.00
C LEU A 198 12.95 14.12 24.05
N HIS A 199 12.19 14.46 23.00
CA HIS A 199 12.60 15.39 21.93
C HIS A 199 13.86 14.97 21.19
N THR A 200 14.14 13.66 21.17
CA THR A 200 15.28 13.05 20.47
C THR A 200 14.83 11.93 19.53
N ALA A 201 15.66 11.62 18.55
CA ALA A 201 15.55 10.42 17.76
C ALA A 201 16.96 9.84 17.54
N LEU A 202 17.16 8.56 17.84
CA LEU A 202 18.49 7.95 17.95
C LEU A 202 19.45 8.74 18.86
N GLY A 203 18.92 9.36 19.93
CA GLY A 203 19.69 10.15 20.86
C GLY A 203 20.19 11.50 20.36
N GLN A 204 19.71 11.95 19.20
CA GLN A 204 19.95 13.29 18.68
C GLN A 204 18.70 14.16 18.85
N ASP A 205 18.90 15.41 19.21
CA ASP A 205 17.82 16.39 19.25
C ASP A 205 17.17 16.52 17.87
N ILE A 206 15.85 16.38 17.79
CA ILE A 206 15.10 16.32 16.51
C ILE A 206 15.08 17.64 15.73
N TYR A 207 15.47 18.74 16.37
CA TYR A 207 15.53 20.06 15.73
C TYR A 207 16.95 20.46 15.34
N THR A 208 17.87 20.39 16.31
CA THR A 208 19.26 20.85 16.10
C THR A 208 20.16 19.78 15.48
N GLN A 209 19.73 18.52 15.46
CA GLN A 209 20.48 17.34 15.02
C GLN A 209 21.77 17.10 15.84
N LYS A 210 21.90 17.72 17.03
CA LYS A 210 23.04 17.53 17.92
C LYS A 210 22.84 16.31 18.80
N SER A 211 23.90 15.53 18.94
CA SER A 211 23.93 14.41 19.87
C SER A 211 23.71 14.88 21.30
N MET A 212 22.80 14.23 22.01
CA MET A 212 22.55 14.51 23.43
C MET A 212 23.43 13.64 24.32
N PRO A 213 23.84 14.15 25.49
CA PRO A 213 24.54 13.32 26.47
C PRO A 213 23.74 12.08 26.81
N ASN A 214 24.37 10.90 26.74
CA ASN A 214 23.73 9.60 26.97
C ASN A 214 22.53 9.29 26.04
N GLY A 215 22.41 10.00 24.93
CA GLY A 215 21.26 9.85 23.99
C GLY A 215 21.05 8.43 23.46
N HIS A 216 22.10 7.60 23.41
CA HIS A 216 21.99 6.20 23.00
C HIS A 216 21.09 5.33 23.90
N TYR A 217 20.76 5.78 25.12
CA TYR A 217 19.76 5.11 25.97
C TYR A 217 18.33 5.48 25.61
N ASN A 218 18.09 6.65 25.03
CA ASN A 218 16.75 7.25 24.91
C ASN A 218 15.72 6.32 24.25
N HIS A 219 16.06 5.70 23.11
CA HIS A 219 15.14 4.80 22.43
C HIS A 219 14.89 3.51 23.22
N LEU A 220 15.88 2.97 23.93
CA LEU A 220 15.72 1.78 24.80
C LEU A 220 14.85 2.11 26.02
N ASP A 221 15.05 3.29 26.61
CA ASP A 221 14.22 3.76 27.72
C ASP A 221 12.76 3.89 27.31
N VAL A 222 12.49 4.51 26.14
CA VAL A 222 11.13 4.64 25.61
C VAL A 222 10.52 3.28 25.31
N LEU A 223 11.24 2.36 24.64
CA LEU A 223 10.79 0.98 24.45
C LEU A 223 10.36 0.33 25.77
N ASN A 224 11.18 0.48 26.80
CA ASN A 224 10.92 -0.08 28.11
C ASN A 224 9.70 0.56 28.80
N LEU A 225 9.54 1.88 28.67
CA LEU A 225 8.38 2.61 29.19
C LEU A 225 7.09 2.18 28.51
N VAL A 226 7.07 2.09 27.17
CA VAL A 226 5.88 1.62 26.42
C VAL A 226 5.50 0.19 26.82
N ARG A 227 6.50 -0.70 26.97
CA ARG A 227 6.26 -2.06 27.46
C ARG A 227 5.69 -2.10 28.86
N ARG A 228 6.15 -1.22 29.75
CA ARG A 228 5.62 -1.08 31.10
C ARG A 228 4.18 -0.60 31.09
N SER A 229 3.82 0.35 30.23
CA SER A 229 2.44 0.81 30.04
C SER A 229 1.57 -0.25 29.34
N GLY A 230 2.17 -1.25 28.69
CA GLY A 230 1.47 -2.39 28.05
C GLY A 230 1.04 -2.16 26.62
N SER A 231 0.94 -0.92 26.16
CA SER A 231 0.60 -0.56 24.76
C SER A 231 0.99 0.85 24.42
N ILE A 232 1.11 1.16 23.12
CA ILE A 232 1.33 2.53 22.62
C ILE A 232 0.20 3.47 23.08
N PRO A 233 -1.09 3.15 22.92
CA PRO A 233 -2.16 4.00 23.43
C PRO A 233 -2.08 4.28 24.92
N ALA A 234 -1.80 3.26 25.75
CA ALA A 234 -1.66 3.42 27.18
C ALA A 234 -0.47 4.36 27.54
N PHE A 235 0.65 4.22 26.85
CA PHE A 235 1.82 5.11 27.02
C PHE A 235 1.49 6.55 26.63
N VAL A 236 0.80 6.76 25.52
CA VAL A 236 0.38 8.11 25.08
C VAL A 236 -0.51 8.79 26.12
N GLU A 237 -1.42 8.05 26.72
CA GLU A 237 -2.34 8.55 27.75
C GLU A 237 -1.61 8.79 29.10
N GLU A 238 -0.85 7.79 29.59
CA GLU A 238 -0.12 7.84 30.87
C GLU A 238 0.84 9.02 30.93
N TYR A 239 1.61 9.24 29.84
CA TYR A 239 2.60 10.31 29.76
C TYR A 239 2.06 11.59 29.14
N ARG A 240 0.78 11.65 28.78
CA ARG A 240 0.09 12.82 28.21
C ARG A 240 0.80 13.39 26.99
N LEU A 241 1.27 12.51 26.11
CA LEU A 241 1.98 12.93 24.92
C LEU A 241 1.05 13.69 23.98
N ASP A 242 1.52 14.80 23.40
CA ASP A 242 0.72 15.72 22.62
C ASP A 242 1.22 15.95 21.18
N ASN A 243 2.34 15.37 20.81
CA ASN A 243 2.92 15.51 19.47
C ASN A 243 3.46 14.19 18.93
N GLY A 244 3.51 14.08 17.62
CA GLY A 244 4.07 12.94 16.92
C GLY A 244 3.08 12.20 16.04
N ILE A 245 3.62 11.37 15.17
CA ILE A 245 2.84 10.58 14.18
C ILE A 245 2.00 9.52 14.89
N MET A 246 2.63 8.72 15.77
CA MET A 246 1.94 7.67 16.52
C MET A 246 0.91 8.24 17.48
N VAL A 247 1.25 9.34 18.15
CA VAL A 247 0.31 10.06 19.04
C VAL A 247 -0.92 10.51 18.28
N SER A 248 -0.75 11.09 17.09
CA SER A 248 -1.85 11.54 16.25
C SER A 248 -2.69 10.37 15.73
N CYS A 249 -2.07 9.24 15.36
CA CYS A 249 -2.79 8.04 14.98
C CYS A 249 -3.67 7.52 16.13
N VAL A 250 -3.13 7.44 17.35
CA VAL A 250 -3.88 7.01 18.55
C VAL A 250 -5.07 7.95 18.80
N ARG A 251 -4.83 9.27 18.83
CA ARG A 251 -5.87 10.28 19.15
C ARG A 251 -6.98 10.35 18.10
N ASN A 252 -6.66 10.10 16.85
CA ASN A 252 -7.64 10.14 15.75
C ASN A 252 -8.17 8.75 15.37
N ASN A 253 -7.89 7.71 16.18
CA ASN A 253 -8.31 6.33 15.91
C ASN A 253 -7.89 5.82 14.52
N VAL A 254 -6.73 6.25 14.01
CA VAL A 254 -6.17 5.75 12.77
C VAL A 254 -5.54 4.38 13.05
N PRO A 255 -6.01 3.31 12.40
CA PRO A 255 -5.42 1.98 12.58
C PRO A 255 -4.00 1.94 12.04
N PHE A 256 -3.13 1.19 12.70
CA PHE A 256 -1.76 1.00 12.25
C PHE A 256 -1.32 -0.46 12.35
N VAL A 257 -0.42 -0.85 11.44
CA VAL A 257 0.27 -2.15 11.45
C VAL A 257 1.77 -1.89 11.58
N LEU A 258 2.37 -2.44 12.63
CA LEU A 258 3.81 -2.37 12.85
C LEU A 258 4.40 -3.76 12.59
N ALA A 259 5.20 -3.89 11.53
CA ALA A 259 5.89 -5.12 11.19
C ALA A 259 7.25 -5.21 11.86
N GLY A 260 7.53 -6.34 12.49
CA GLY A 260 8.83 -6.62 13.10
C GLY A 260 9.94 -6.84 12.07
N SER A 261 11.17 -6.70 12.54
CA SER A 261 12.38 -6.88 11.75
C SER A 261 13.42 -7.65 12.55
N ILE A 262 14.30 -8.39 11.85
CA ILE A 262 15.46 -9.05 12.47
C ILE A 262 16.47 -8.06 13.09
N ARG A 263 16.28 -6.77 12.88
CA ARG A 263 17.12 -5.68 13.43
C ARG A 263 16.57 -5.05 14.71
N ASP A 264 15.37 -5.45 15.15
CA ASP A 264 14.72 -4.82 16.29
C ASP A 264 15.41 -5.22 17.61
N ASP A 265 15.84 -4.23 18.38
CA ASP A 265 16.48 -4.41 19.71
C ASP A 265 15.47 -4.71 20.84
N GLY A 266 14.30 -5.06 20.43
CA GLY A 266 13.17 -5.34 21.30
C GLY A 266 11.95 -4.55 20.84
N PRO A 267 10.93 -5.25 20.32
CA PRO A 267 9.79 -4.58 19.68
C PRO A 267 8.84 -3.97 20.71
N LEU A 268 8.14 -2.92 20.29
CA LEU A 268 6.95 -2.40 20.95
C LEU A 268 5.87 -3.47 21.09
N PRO A 269 4.92 -3.36 22.03
CA PRO A 269 3.87 -4.37 22.24
C PRO A 269 3.03 -4.67 21.01
N GLU A 270 2.74 -3.67 20.17
CA GLU A 270 1.93 -3.81 18.97
C GLU A 270 2.68 -4.34 17.74
N VAL A 271 3.98 -4.56 17.84
CA VAL A 271 4.78 -5.05 16.72
C VAL A 271 4.53 -6.54 16.48
N ILE A 272 4.15 -6.87 15.27
CA ILE A 272 3.92 -8.25 14.82
C ILE A 272 5.27 -8.85 14.43
N GLY A 273 5.82 -9.73 15.29
CA GLY A 273 7.13 -10.36 15.09
C GLY A 273 7.14 -11.49 14.05
N ASP A 274 6.01 -12.16 13.84
CA ASP A 274 5.90 -13.19 12.82
C ASP A 274 5.72 -12.55 11.43
N VAL A 275 6.62 -12.89 10.49
CA VAL A 275 6.67 -12.30 9.14
C VAL A 275 5.38 -12.55 8.35
N TYR A 276 4.80 -13.75 8.47
CA TYR A 276 3.60 -14.10 7.71
C TYR A 276 2.35 -13.47 8.32
N GLN A 277 2.27 -13.38 9.62
CA GLN A 277 1.20 -12.64 10.30
C GLN A 277 1.27 -11.15 9.99
N ALA A 278 2.47 -10.56 10.00
CA ALA A 278 2.68 -9.17 9.60
C ALA A 278 2.26 -8.94 8.13
N ALA A 279 2.66 -9.83 7.21
CA ALA A 279 2.27 -9.76 5.81
C ALA A 279 0.75 -9.86 5.62
N ASN A 280 0.06 -10.73 6.36
CA ASN A 280 -1.40 -10.86 6.31
C ASN A 280 -2.08 -9.59 6.85
N ALA A 281 -1.63 -9.04 7.98
CA ALA A 281 -2.17 -7.79 8.53
C ALA A 281 -1.97 -6.59 7.59
N MET A 282 -0.81 -6.49 6.94
CA MET A 282 -0.55 -5.48 5.90
C MET A 282 -1.48 -5.67 4.70
N ARG A 283 -1.67 -6.92 4.24
CA ARG A 283 -2.59 -7.24 3.15
C ARG A 283 -4.03 -6.84 3.48
N ASP A 284 -4.51 -7.13 4.68
CA ASP A 284 -5.86 -6.77 5.11
C ASP A 284 -6.04 -5.24 5.17
N MET A 285 -5.01 -4.49 5.55
CA MET A 285 -5.05 -3.04 5.55
C MET A 285 -5.15 -2.45 4.14
N VAL A 286 -4.37 -2.94 3.17
CA VAL A 286 -4.37 -2.41 1.80
C VAL A 286 -5.50 -2.97 0.93
N ARG A 287 -6.11 -4.10 1.28
CA ARG A 287 -7.22 -4.70 0.53
C ARG A 287 -8.38 -3.73 0.28
N GLY A 288 -8.64 -2.82 1.20
CA GLY A 288 -9.65 -1.78 1.03
C GLY A 288 -9.11 -0.42 0.60
N ALA A 289 -7.81 -0.28 0.34
CA ALA A 289 -7.21 0.99 -0.02
C ALA A 289 -7.62 1.45 -1.41
N THR A 290 -7.67 2.77 -1.59
CA THR A 290 -7.86 3.44 -2.88
C THR A 290 -6.63 4.22 -3.31
N THR A 291 -5.80 4.58 -2.33
CA THR A 291 -4.49 5.20 -2.54
C THR A 291 -3.52 4.69 -1.48
N VAL A 292 -2.33 4.33 -1.91
CA VAL A 292 -1.22 3.92 -1.05
C VAL A 292 -0.04 4.85 -1.30
N ILE A 293 0.56 5.38 -0.22
CA ILE A 293 1.69 6.28 -0.29
C ILE A 293 2.83 5.71 0.55
N CYS A 294 3.92 5.35 -0.11
CA CYS A 294 5.10 4.75 0.51
C CYS A 294 6.25 5.75 0.55
N LEU A 295 6.84 5.93 1.74
CA LEU A 295 7.81 6.97 2.00
C LEU A 295 9.04 6.41 2.74
N ALA A 296 10.25 6.57 2.15
CA ALA A 296 11.54 6.27 2.78
C ALA A 296 11.65 4.86 3.39
N THR A 297 11.10 3.85 2.73
CA THR A 297 11.24 2.46 3.16
C THR A 297 11.18 1.51 1.97
N MET A 298 12.32 0.94 1.60
CA MET A 298 12.43 0.05 0.44
C MET A 298 11.65 -1.25 0.62
N LEU A 299 11.94 -2.00 1.69
CA LEU A 299 11.37 -3.34 1.87
C LEU A 299 9.84 -3.30 2.04
N HIS A 300 9.34 -2.42 2.90
CA HIS A 300 7.90 -2.28 3.10
C HIS A 300 7.19 -1.77 1.84
N THR A 301 7.82 -0.88 1.08
CA THR A 301 7.26 -0.37 -0.19
C THR A 301 7.14 -1.48 -1.23
N ILE A 302 8.18 -2.30 -1.42
CA ILE A 302 8.14 -3.45 -2.34
C ILE A 302 7.08 -4.47 -1.89
N ALA A 303 7.07 -4.82 -0.60
CA ALA A 303 6.08 -5.75 -0.07
C ALA A 303 4.65 -5.22 -0.25
N THR A 304 4.43 -3.95 0.07
CA THR A 304 3.11 -3.31 -0.08
C THR A 304 2.69 -3.22 -1.55
N GLY A 305 3.59 -2.88 -2.47
CA GLY A 305 3.31 -2.87 -3.91
C GLY A 305 2.81 -4.23 -4.40
N ASN A 306 3.44 -5.31 -3.97
CA ASN A 306 2.99 -6.67 -4.30
C ASN A 306 1.65 -7.06 -3.66
N MET A 307 1.29 -6.45 -2.52
CA MET A 307 0.05 -6.75 -1.78
C MET A 307 -1.12 -5.87 -2.20
N THR A 308 -0.86 -4.68 -2.71
CA THR A 308 -1.89 -3.70 -3.02
C THR A 308 -2.65 -4.11 -4.27
N PRO A 309 -3.99 -4.22 -4.23
CA PRO A 309 -4.79 -4.41 -5.42
C PRO A 309 -4.60 -3.24 -6.40
N SER A 310 -4.52 -3.54 -7.70
CA SER A 310 -4.38 -2.48 -8.72
C SER A 310 -5.69 -1.77 -9.03
N PHE A 311 -6.81 -2.41 -8.71
CA PHE A 311 -8.16 -1.86 -8.85
C PHE A 311 -9.05 -2.27 -7.68
N ARG A 312 -10.16 -1.60 -7.55
CA ARG A 312 -11.19 -1.88 -6.56
C ARG A 312 -12.57 -1.82 -7.20
N VAL A 313 -13.40 -2.82 -6.92
CA VAL A 313 -14.84 -2.80 -7.21
C VAL A 313 -15.54 -2.02 -6.11
N GLN A 314 -16.30 -0.99 -6.48
CA GLN A 314 -17.07 -0.17 -5.55
C GLN A 314 -18.43 -0.79 -5.25
N LYS A 315 -19.13 -0.26 -4.25
CA LYS A 315 -20.46 -0.76 -3.85
C LYS A 315 -21.52 -0.67 -4.95
N ASP A 316 -21.37 0.27 -5.87
CA ASP A 316 -22.24 0.46 -7.03
C ASP A 316 -21.85 -0.44 -8.22
N GLY A 317 -20.85 -1.31 -8.06
CA GLY A 317 -20.31 -2.17 -9.10
C GLY A 317 -19.33 -1.49 -10.06
N SER A 318 -19.08 -0.18 -9.91
CA SER A 318 -18.06 0.50 -10.69
C SER A 318 -16.66 0.05 -10.28
N ILE A 319 -15.73 0.09 -11.22
CA ILE A 319 -14.33 -0.31 -11.00
C ILE A 319 -13.47 0.95 -11.08
N ARG A 320 -12.65 1.16 -10.06
CA ARG A 320 -11.69 2.27 -10.02
C ARG A 320 -10.25 1.77 -9.85
N PRO A 321 -9.25 2.50 -10.37
CA PRO A 321 -7.85 2.18 -10.10
C PRO A 321 -7.52 2.47 -8.62
N VAL A 322 -6.53 1.73 -8.10
CA VAL A 322 -5.85 2.04 -6.83
C VAL A 322 -4.56 2.76 -7.17
N TYR A 323 -4.36 3.95 -6.61
CA TYR A 323 -3.17 4.75 -6.83
C TYR A 323 -2.05 4.33 -5.89
N PHE A 324 -0.85 4.22 -6.43
CA PHE A 324 0.33 3.85 -5.67
C PHE A 324 1.44 4.88 -5.88
N TYR A 325 1.86 5.52 -4.81
CA TYR A 325 2.96 6.49 -4.82
C TYR A 325 4.12 5.96 -4.02
N ALA A 326 5.32 6.03 -4.59
CA ALA A 326 6.56 5.71 -3.91
C ALA A 326 7.49 6.92 -3.94
N VAL A 327 7.92 7.38 -2.77
CA VAL A 327 8.80 8.53 -2.62
C VAL A 327 10.04 8.13 -1.84
N ASP A 328 11.17 8.27 -2.45
CA ASP A 328 12.47 8.01 -1.83
C ASP A 328 13.55 8.93 -2.43
N SER A 329 14.64 9.12 -1.74
CA SER A 329 15.80 9.85 -2.24
C SER A 329 16.68 9.00 -3.16
N ASP A 330 16.45 7.69 -3.23
CA ASP A 330 17.20 6.73 -4.03
C ASP A 330 16.39 6.30 -5.27
N GLU A 331 16.90 6.64 -6.46
CA GLU A 331 16.30 6.28 -7.74
C GLU A 331 16.15 4.76 -7.92
N PHE A 332 17.09 3.99 -7.40
CA PHE A 332 17.04 2.53 -7.51
C PHE A 332 15.85 1.93 -6.77
N VAL A 333 15.52 2.48 -5.60
CA VAL A 333 14.37 2.05 -4.81
C VAL A 333 13.08 2.29 -5.59
N VAL A 334 12.91 3.50 -6.12
CA VAL A 334 11.66 3.87 -6.83
C VAL A 334 11.54 3.14 -8.17
N ASN A 335 12.63 2.91 -8.90
CA ASN A 335 12.61 2.21 -10.19
C ASN A 335 12.24 0.73 -10.05
N LYS A 336 12.62 0.06 -8.96
CA LYS A 336 12.21 -1.33 -8.71
C LYS A 336 10.70 -1.53 -8.61
N LEU A 337 9.97 -0.48 -8.31
CA LEU A 337 8.52 -0.54 -8.15
C LEU A 337 7.76 -0.38 -9.46
N LEU A 338 8.41 0.18 -10.50
CA LEU A 338 7.84 0.25 -11.84
C LEU A 338 7.65 -1.13 -12.45
N ASP A 339 8.47 -2.11 -12.04
CA ASP A 339 8.44 -3.48 -12.55
C ASP A 339 7.44 -4.37 -11.82
N ARG A 340 6.79 -3.88 -10.75
CA ARG A 340 5.94 -4.69 -9.87
C ARG A 340 4.74 -3.91 -9.33
N GLY A 341 3.58 -4.45 -9.49
CA GLY A 341 2.48 -4.33 -8.55
C GLY A 341 1.32 -3.43 -8.90
N SER A 342 1.42 -2.25 -9.46
CA SER A 342 0.24 -1.38 -9.66
C SER A 342 0.12 -0.82 -11.06
N LEU A 343 -1.11 -0.77 -11.59
CA LEU A 343 -1.43 -0.13 -12.88
C LEU A 343 -1.17 1.39 -12.88
N SER A 344 -1.06 2.00 -11.70
CA SER A 344 -0.95 3.45 -11.51
C SER A 344 0.20 3.83 -10.57
N ALA A 345 1.33 3.13 -10.64
CA ALA A 345 2.49 3.45 -9.81
C ALA A 345 3.14 4.78 -10.27
N THR A 346 3.23 5.72 -9.35
CA THR A 346 3.95 6.99 -9.53
C THR A 346 5.15 7.02 -8.60
N THR A 347 6.33 7.22 -9.16
CA THR A 347 7.57 7.29 -8.40
C THR A 347 8.08 8.72 -8.36
N ILE A 348 8.47 9.19 -7.18
CA ILE A 348 9.00 10.54 -6.95
C ILE A 348 10.35 10.42 -6.26
N VAL A 349 11.41 10.88 -6.92
CA VAL A 349 12.75 10.92 -6.34
C VAL A 349 12.92 12.26 -5.62
N ALA A 350 12.76 12.25 -4.31
CA ALA A 350 12.82 13.46 -3.50
C ALA A 350 13.26 13.14 -2.06
N ASN A 351 13.79 14.16 -1.37
CA ASN A 351 13.91 14.09 0.07
C ASN A 351 12.50 14.02 0.69
N VAL A 352 12.26 13.00 1.52
CA VAL A 352 10.92 12.76 2.07
C VAL A 352 10.47 13.82 3.06
N HIS A 353 11.40 14.50 3.73
CA HIS A 353 11.09 15.62 4.64
C HIS A 353 10.56 16.83 3.85
N ASP A 354 11.23 17.17 2.76
CA ASP A 354 10.77 18.24 1.86
C ASP A 354 9.45 17.87 1.19
N PHE A 355 9.31 16.61 0.77
CA PHE A 355 8.09 16.10 0.17
C PHE A 355 6.89 16.29 1.09
N ILE A 356 6.96 15.78 2.34
CA ILE A 356 5.82 15.81 3.25
C ILE A 356 5.47 17.25 3.68
N THR A 357 6.47 18.11 3.87
CA THR A 357 6.27 19.52 4.22
C THR A 357 5.58 20.26 3.08
N ARG A 358 6.02 20.05 1.84
CA ARG A 358 5.39 20.62 0.64
C ARG A 358 3.96 20.12 0.47
N LEU A 359 3.73 18.84 0.66
CA LEU A 359 2.40 18.24 0.58
C LEU A 359 1.44 18.81 1.63
N ALA A 360 1.88 18.92 2.88
CA ALA A 360 1.08 19.49 3.96
C ALA A 360 0.66 20.95 3.66
N ARG A 361 1.58 21.77 3.11
CA ARG A 361 1.27 23.13 2.63
C ARG A 361 0.28 23.12 1.46
N GLY A 362 0.46 22.22 0.49
CA GLY A 362 -0.45 22.05 -0.64
C GLY A 362 -1.86 21.67 -0.20
N LEU A 363 -1.99 20.86 0.84
CA LEU A 363 -3.28 20.49 1.45
C LEU A 363 -3.88 21.60 2.30
N GLY A 364 -3.11 22.64 2.66
CA GLY A 364 -3.55 23.75 3.51
C GLY A 364 -3.67 23.39 4.99
N VAL A 365 -2.89 22.39 5.45
CA VAL A 365 -2.90 21.93 6.86
C VAL A 365 -1.69 22.41 7.65
N MET A 366 -0.79 23.13 6.96
CA MET A 366 0.43 23.71 7.54
C MET A 366 0.67 25.10 6.99
#